data_bf431dbc3321fb58dab79fbfe17a34ff
#
_entry.id   bf431dbc3321fb58dab79fbfe17a34ff
#
_cell.length_a   1.000
_cell.length_b   1.000
_cell.length_c   1.000
_cell.angle_alpha   90.00
_cell.angle_beta   90.00
_cell.angle_gamma   90.00
#
_symmetry.space_group_name_H-M   'P 1'
#
loop_
_entity.id
_entity.type
_entity.pdbx_description
1 polymer ?
#
loop_
_entity_poly.entity_id
_entity_poly.type
_entity_poly.pdbx_seq_one_letter_code
_entity_poly.pdbx_strand_id
1 'polypeptide(L)'
;MNRRSSTKKALTASIMSMALCMVLLIGTTFAWFTDSVASGTNVIQAGNLDVAFEYSKDGGTNWTEVTKDTDDLFGKDTLWEPGHVEYVNLKVSNLGSLALKYQLGIRAANETTGTNINDVEFKLSDYIKFAIVDGTKTYSANDTGRKQAVADATATGSFNISSGYKSENTLLPKKDGATDDWTTLTLIAYMPEQVGNEANYKEGTQAPAIDLGVELTATQVPHESDSFGTDYDEKAFADVSTPDELSEAAAKGGLIKLSSDITLTDQSLEFAKDAV
;
A
#
# COMPACT_ATOMS: atom_id res chain seq x y z
N MET A 1 -52.16 38.86 -4.90
CA MET A 1 -52.27 37.45 -5.35
C MET A 1 -50.83 36.91 -5.68
N ASN A 2 -50.09 36.30 -4.75
CA ASN A 2 -48.85 35.63 -5.11
C ASN A 2 -48.38 34.57 -4.06
N ARG A 3 -49.33 33.92 -3.33
CA ARG A 3 -49.01 32.86 -2.35
C ARG A 3 -48.60 31.51 -2.99
N ARG A 4 -49.08 31.16 -4.20
CA ARG A 4 -48.72 29.85 -4.83
C ARG A 4 -47.30 29.76 -5.37
N SER A 5 -46.68 30.87 -5.74
CA SER A 5 -45.29 30.90 -6.23
C SER A 5 -44.30 30.78 -5.06
N SER A 6 -44.60 31.33 -3.89
CA SER A 6 -43.78 31.25 -2.68
C SER A 6 -43.70 29.84 -2.10
N THR A 7 -44.85 29.11 -2.09
CA THR A 7 -44.92 27.74 -1.56
C THR A 7 -44.13 26.75 -2.45
N LYS A 8 -44.19 26.91 -3.78
CA LYS A 8 -43.40 26.09 -4.71
C LYS A 8 -41.90 26.31 -4.55
N LYS A 9 -41.47 27.57 -4.38
CA LYS A 9 -40.06 27.90 -4.13
C LYS A 9 -39.57 27.37 -2.76
N ALA A 10 -40.41 27.44 -1.73
CA ALA A 10 -40.10 26.88 -0.42
C ALA A 10 -40.00 25.36 -0.45
N LEU A 11 -40.89 24.66 -1.18
CA LEU A 11 -40.86 23.20 -1.33
C LEU A 11 -39.61 22.74 -2.10
N THR A 12 -39.27 23.40 -3.19
CA THR A 12 -38.04 23.06 -3.95
C THR A 12 -36.79 23.33 -3.14
N ALA A 13 -36.71 24.41 -2.37
CA ALA A 13 -35.59 24.69 -1.49
C ALA A 13 -35.44 23.63 -0.37
N SER A 14 -36.56 23.16 0.19
CA SER A 14 -36.57 22.12 1.22
C SER A 14 -36.10 20.77 0.66
N ILE A 15 -36.54 20.39 -0.54
CA ILE A 15 -36.11 19.15 -1.19
C ILE A 15 -34.60 19.21 -1.54
N MET A 16 -34.11 20.34 -2.05
CA MET A 16 -32.70 20.55 -2.34
C MET A 16 -31.84 20.51 -1.07
N SER A 17 -32.32 21.11 0.03
CA SER A 17 -31.62 21.07 1.32
C SER A 17 -31.52 19.64 1.87
N MET A 18 -32.61 18.86 1.75
CA MET A 18 -32.62 17.46 2.20
C MET A 18 -31.68 16.59 1.35
N ALA A 19 -31.66 16.78 0.03
CA ALA A 19 -30.71 16.10 -0.85
C ALA A 19 -29.26 16.47 -0.53
N LEU A 20 -28.96 17.73 -0.27
CA LEU A 20 -27.64 18.20 0.13
C LEU A 20 -27.19 17.59 1.49
N CYS A 21 -28.11 17.51 2.46
CA CYS A 21 -27.83 16.85 3.74
C CYS A 21 -27.55 15.36 3.58
N MET A 22 -28.26 14.65 2.70
CA MET A 22 -27.98 13.23 2.40
C MET A 22 -26.59 13.05 1.76
N VAL A 23 -26.23 13.88 0.79
CA VAL A 23 -24.90 13.82 0.15
C VAL A 23 -23.79 14.11 1.16
N LEU A 24 -23.97 15.06 2.06
CA LEU A 24 -23.02 15.36 3.13
C LEU A 24 -22.91 14.22 4.16
N LEU A 25 -24.02 13.56 4.50
CA LEU A 25 -24.03 12.41 5.41
C LEU A 25 -23.30 11.21 4.81
N ILE A 26 -23.48 10.93 3.53
CA ILE A 26 -22.78 9.85 2.82
C ILE A 26 -21.29 10.18 2.71
N GLY A 27 -20.93 11.41 2.35
CA GLY A 27 -19.54 11.82 2.20
C GLY A 27 -18.71 11.83 3.48
N THR A 28 -19.34 11.95 4.67
CA THR A 28 -18.62 11.98 5.95
C THR A 28 -18.43 10.59 6.57
N THR A 29 -19.19 9.57 6.15
CA THR A 29 -19.08 8.22 6.72
C THR A 29 -17.86 7.44 6.20
N PHE A 30 -17.30 7.83 5.05
CA PHE A 30 -16.17 7.12 4.45
C PHE A 30 -14.79 7.58 4.93
N ALA A 31 -14.70 8.76 5.55
CA ALA A 31 -13.43 9.32 6.05
C ALA A 31 -12.92 8.64 7.34
N TRP A 32 -13.65 7.69 7.92
CA TRP A 32 -13.40 7.21 9.28
C TRP A 32 -12.53 5.96 9.41
N PHE A 33 -12.19 5.33 8.29
CA PHE A 33 -11.57 4.00 8.32
C PHE A 33 -10.24 3.88 7.55
N THR A 34 -9.57 5.00 7.26
CA THR A 34 -8.27 4.98 6.59
C THR A 34 -7.21 5.46 7.55
N ASP A 35 -6.25 4.60 7.85
CA ASP A 35 -5.03 4.96 8.56
C ASP A 35 -3.86 4.91 7.60
N SER A 36 -3.06 5.98 7.54
CA SER A 36 -1.92 6.06 6.63
C SER A 36 -0.66 6.47 7.38
N VAL A 37 0.36 5.65 7.26
CA VAL A 37 1.70 5.94 7.79
C VAL A 37 2.65 6.16 6.62
N ALA A 38 3.17 7.37 6.49
CA ALA A 38 4.15 7.72 5.46
C ALA A 38 5.43 8.24 6.12
N SER A 39 6.59 7.85 5.60
CA SER A 39 7.83 8.56 5.95
C SER A 39 7.71 10.01 5.45
N GLY A 40 7.62 10.95 6.37
CA GLY A 40 7.48 12.38 6.09
C GLY A 40 6.08 12.99 6.25
N THR A 41 4.99 12.22 6.49
CA THR A 41 3.69 12.77 6.89
C THR A 41 2.88 11.71 7.63
N ASN A 42 2.40 12.02 8.81
CA ASN A 42 1.58 11.13 9.62
C ASN A 42 0.17 11.71 9.76
N VAL A 43 -0.86 10.98 9.34
CA VAL A 43 -2.25 11.32 9.62
C VAL A 43 -2.92 10.10 10.23
N ILE A 44 -3.17 10.12 11.55
CA ILE A 44 -3.91 9.08 12.26
C ILE A 44 -5.34 9.57 12.47
N GLN A 45 -6.33 8.85 11.95
CA GLN A 45 -7.75 9.10 12.24
C GLN A 45 -8.33 7.93 13.03
N ALA A 46 -9.08 8.26 14.09
CA ALA A 46 -9.53 7.32 15.10
C ALA A 46 -10.59 6.32 14.62
N GLY A 47 -10.34 5.07 14.84
CA GLY A 47 -11.21 3.91 14.76
C GLY A 47 -10.45 2.73 15.36
N ASN A 48 -11.05 1.56 15.52
CA ASN A 48 -10.38 0.34 15.99
C ASN A 48 -9.37 -0.25 14.97
N LEU A 49 -8.94 0.56 14.03
CA LEU A 49 -7.87 0.26 13.10
C LEU A 49 -6.58 0.81 13.69
N ASP A 50 -5.63 -0.06 13.96
CA ASP A 50 -4.34 0.30 14.53
C ASP A 50 -3.27 -0.52 13.81
N VAL A 51 -2.33 0.17 13.17
CA VAL A 51 -1.26 -0.44 12.41
C VAL A 51 0.08 0.10 12.88
N ALA A 52 1.01 -0.80 13.16
CA ALA A 52 2.41 -0.43 13.38
C ALA A 52 3.22 -0.73 12.12
N PHE A 53 4.08 0.20 11.77
CA PHE A 53 5.01 0.10 10.66
C PHE A 53 6.42 0.33 11.16
N GLU A 54 7.26 -0.70 11.03
CA GLU A 54 8.60 -0.72 11.58
C GLU A 54 9.62 -1.10 10.50
N TYR A 55 10.87 -0.70 10.69
CA TYR A 55 11.98 -1.09 9.83
C TYR A 55 13.15 -1.66 10.63
N SER A 56 13.98 -2.45 9.97
CA SER A 56 15.21 -3.03 10.54
C SER A 56 16.31 -3.05 9.48
N LYS A 57 17.52 -2.68 9.91
CA LYS A 57 18.75 -2.74 9.11
C LYS A 57 19.70 -3.88 9.52
N ASP A 58 19.35 -4.63 10.55
CA ASP A 58 20.17 -5.68 11.15
C ASP A 58 19.57 -7.08 11.00
N GLY A 59 18.81 -7.29 9.93
CA GLY A 59 18.21 -8.58 9.61
C GLY A 59 16.99 -8.93 10.47
N GLY A 60 16.30 -7.93 11.01
CA GLY A 60 15.10 -8.14 11.81
C GLY A 60 15.39 -8.40 13.29
N THR A 61 16.60 -8.13 13.75
CA THR A 61 16.96 -8.27 15.17
C THR A 61 16.40 -7.12 16.01
N ASN A 62 16.55 -5.90 15.53
CA ASN A 62 15.98 -4.70 16.14
C ASN A 62 15.04 -4.02 15.16
N TRP A 63 13.88 -3.62 15.66
CA TRP A 63 12.85 -2.93 14.89
C TRP A 63 12.67 -1.51 15.40
N THR A 64 12.58 -0.56 14.49
CA THR A 64 12.40 0.85 14.77
C THR A 64 11.14 1.32 14.05
N GLU A 65 10.29 2.08 14.72
CA GLU A 65 9.07 2.63 14.13
C GLU A 65 9.39 3.59 12.98
N VAL A 66 8.66 3.46 11.88
CA VAL A 66 8.72 4.40 10.77
C VAL A 66 7.83 5.60 11.11
N THR A 67 8.43 6.75 11.20
CA THR A 67 7.76 8.02 11.50
C THR A 67 7.99 9.01 10.37
N LYS A 68 7.31 10.14 10.43
CA LYS A 68 7.55 11.26 9.48
C LYS A 68 8.99 11.79 9.50
N ASP A 69 9.69 11.57 10.61
CA ASP A 69 11.07 12.05 10.82
C ASP A 69 12.11 10.95 10.52
N THR A 70 11.65 9.77 10.04
CA THR A 70 12.55 8.69 9.61
C THR A 70 13.19 9.08 8.28
N ASP A 71 14.47 9.33 8.30
CA ASP A 71 15.25 9.81 7.16
C ASP A 71 16.45 8.91 6.83
N ASP A 72 16.52 7.73 7.44
CA ASP A 72 17.64 6.80 7.32
C ASP A 72 17.24 5.40 6.82
N LEU A 73 16.08 5.25 6.19
CA LEU A 73 15.67 3.97 5.58
C LEU A 73 16.70 3.48 4.55
N PHE A 74 17.21 4.40 3.75
CA PHE A 74 18.32 4.20 2.83
C PHE A 74 19.55 4.97 3.31
N GLY A 75 20.73 4.60 2.82
CA GLY A 75 21.96 5.30 3.18
C GLY A 75 21.88 6.79 2.83
N LYS A 76 22.20 7.65 3.80
CA LYS A 76 22.32 9.08 3.55
C LYS A 76 23.57 9.37 2.74
N ASP A 77 23.48 10.33 1.84
CA ASP A 77 24.60 10.82 1.02
C ASP A 77 25.32 9.71 0.25
N THR A 78 24.62 8.59 0.00
CA THR A 78 25.19 7.48 -0.76
C THR A 78 25.20 7.82 -2.25
N LEU A 79 26.37 7.69 -2.86
CA LEU A 79 26.50 7.82 -4.31
C LEU A 79 25.95 6.58 -4.98
N TRP A 80 24.91 6.77 -5.77
CA TRP A 80 24.32 5.70 -6.58
C TRP A 80 25.08 5.55 -7.88
N GLU A 81 25.63 4.37 -8.08
CA GLU A 81 26.37 3.96 -9.28
C GLU A 81 25.83 2.63 -9.81
N PRO A 82 26.09 2.28 -11.08
CA PRO A 82 25.72 0.97 -11.62
C PRO A 82 26.20 -0.18 -10.74
N GLY A 83 25.30 -1.03 -10.33
CA GLY A 83 25.55 -2.12 -9.40
C GLY A 83 25.34 -1.80 -7.91
N HIS A 84 25.04 -0.57 -7.55
CA HIS A 84 24.70 -0.24 -6.16
C HIS A 84 23.39 -0.91 -5.72
N VAL A 85 23.36 -1.44 -4.50
CA VAL A 85 22.19 -2.11 -3.91
C VAL A 85 22.07 -1.70 -2.45
N GLU A 86 20.87 -1.32 -2.08
CA GLU A 86 20.48 -1.14 -0.68
C GLU A 86 19.25 -1.97 -0.35
N TYR A 87 19.09 -2.38 0.88
CA TYR A 87 17.90 -3.06 1.33
C TYR A 87 17.56 -2.69 2.77
N VAL A 88 16.27 -2.77 3.08
CA VAL A 88 15.73 -2.57 4.41
C VAL A 88 14.63 -3.60 4.67
N ASN A 89 14.63 -4.19 5.86
CA ASN A 89 13.53 -5.06 6.28
C ASN A 89 12.41 -4.20 6.87
N LEU A 90 11.20 -4.48 6.47
CA LEU A 90 9.98 -3.79 6.88
C LEU A 90 9.08 -4.78 7.62
N LYS A 91 8.37 -4.29 8.62
CA LYS A 91 7.38 -5.07 9.37
C LYS A 91 6.10 -4.27 9.50
N VAL A 92 5.01 -4.89 9.11
CA VAL A 92 3.66 -4.34 9.26
C VAL A 92 2.92 -5.20 10.25
N SER A 93 2.41 -4.60 11.32
CA SER A 93 1.68 -5.28 12.38
C SER A 93 0.27 -4.72 12.52
N ASN A 94 -0.70 -5.61 12.64
CA ASN A 94 -2.07 -5.24 13.00
C ASN A 94 -2.19 -5.23 14.53
N LEU A 95 -2.28 -4.05 15.12
CA LEU A 95 -2.49 -3.88 16.56
C LEU A 95 -3.97 -3.68 16.90
N GLY A 96 -4.81 -3.51 15.88
CA GLY A 96 -6.24 -3.30 16.01
C GLY A 96 -7.03 -4.60 16.25
N SER A 97 -8.32 -4.42 16.49
CA SER A 97 -9.27 -5.52 16.66
C SER A 97 -9.96 -5.96 15.36
N LEU A 98 -9.70 -5.28 14.26
CA LEU A 98 -10.29 -5.53 12.95
C LEU A 98 -9.25 -6.02 11.97
N ALA A 99 -9.66 -6.88 11.03
CA ALA A 99 -8.80 -7.21 9.90
C ALA A 99 -8.51 -5.96 9.09
N LEU A 100 -7.27 -5.84 8.58
CA LEU A 100 -6.85 -4.71 7.77
C LEU A 100 -6.25 -5.18 6.44
N LYS A 101 -6.49 -4.38 5.43
CA LYS A 101 -5.70 -4.38 4.19
C LYS A 101 -4.68 -3.27 4.29
N TYR A 102 -3.50 -3.53 3.80
CA TYR A 102 -2.49 -2.48 3.67
C TYR A 102 -1.89 -2.45 2.27
N GLN A 103 -1.45 -1.29 1.91
CA GLN A 103 -0.77 -1.01 0.66
C GLN A 103 0.57 -0.34 0.98
N LEU A 104 1.65 -0.95 0.50
CA LEU A 104 2.98 -0.39 0.63
C LEU A 104 3.37 0.27 -0.70
N GLY A 105 3.72 1.54 -0.64
CA GLY A 105 4.21 2.33 -1.76
C GLY A 105 5.63 2.82 -1.52
N ILE A 106 6.33 3.16 -2.61
CA ILE A 106 7.60 3.87 -2.55
C ILE A 106 7.36 5.28 -3.03
N ARG A 107 7.82 6.24 -2.25
CA ARG A 107 7.72 7.65 -2.54
C ARG A 107 9.07 8.18 -2.97
N ALA A 108 9.09 8.85 -4.12
CA ALA A 108 10.19 9.67 -4.56
C ALA A 108 9.83 11.15 -4.41
N ALA A 109 10.72 11.97 -3.89
CA ALA A 109 10.52 13.39 -3.73
C ALA A 109 11.83 14.15 -4.03
N ASN A 110 11.72 15.47 -4.23
CA ASN A 110 12.85 16.39 -4.37
C ASN A 110 13.91 15.94 -5.40
N GLU A 111 13.45 15.30 -6.47
CA GLU A 111 14.38 14.81 -7.49
C GLU A 111 14.99 15.96 -8.29
N THR A 112 16.31 15.95 -8.39
CA THR A 112 17.09 16.87 -9.22
C THR A 112 17.67 16.16 -10.44
N THR A 113 17.66 16.87 -11.58
CA THR A 113 18.27 16.38 -12.81
C THR A 113 19.78 16.62 -12.78
N GLY A 114 20.55 15.60 -13.17
CA GLY A 114 21.99 15.72 -13.40
C GLY A 114 22.33 15.71 -14.89
N THR A 115 23.59 16.00 -15.20
CA THR A 115 24.14 15.84 -16.55
C THR A 115 25.16 14.72 -16.52
N ASN A 116 25.01 13.73 -17.39
CA ASN A 116 25.93 12.61 -17.46
C ASN A 116 27.19 12.95 -18.24
N ILE A 117 28.17 12.03 -18.24
CA ILE A 117 29.45 12.23 -18.90
C ILE A 117 29.35 12.40 -20.44
N ASN A 118 28.19 12.07 -21.03
CA ASN A 118 27.88 12.26 -22.45
C ASN A 118 27.14 13.58 -22.74
N ASP A 119 27.09 14.49 -21.76
CA ASP A 119 26.38 15.79 -21.85
C ASP A 119 24.86 15.64 -22.03
N VAL A 120 24.28 14.55 -21.53
CA VAL A 120 22.83 14.29 -21.56
C VAL A 120 22.25 14.45 -20.14
N GLU A 121 21.11 15.15 -20.05
CA GLU A 121 20.36 15.24 -18.81
C GLU A 121 19.75 13.89 -18.43
N PHE A 122 19.78 13.54 -17.14
CA PHE A 122 19.18 12.31 -16.61
C PHE A 122 18.70 12.50 -15.18
N LYS A 123 17.87 11.55 -14.74
CA LYS A 123 17.34 11.44 -13.37
C LYS A 123 17.67 10.08 -12.80
N LEU A 124 17.85 10.00 -11.48
CA LEU A 124 18.09 8.72 -10.81
C LEU A 124 16.87 7.78 -10.89
N SER A 125 15.65 8.33 -10.90
CA SER A 125 14.41 7.55 -11.07
C SER A 125 14.32 6.78 -12.39
N ASP A 126 15.08 7.16 -13.41
CA ASP A 126 15.11 6.47 -14.69
C ASP A 126 15.87 5.13 -14.59
N TYR A 127 16.77 5.01 -13.63
CA TYR A 127 17.70 3.87 -13.52
C TYR A 127 17.51 3.04 -12.27
N ILE A 128 17.11 3.65 -11.14
CA ILE A 128 16.90 2.93 -9.89
C ILE A 128 15.65 2.08 -10.00
N LYS A 129 15.82 0.80 -9.66
CA LYS A 129 14.75 -0.18 -9.54
C LYS A 129 14.59 -0.61 -8.10
N PHE A 130 13.40 -1.04 -7.76
CA PHE A 130 13.13 -1.64 -6.47
C PHE A 130 12.25 -2.88 -6.60
N ALA A 131 12.29 -3.70 -5.58
CA ALA A 131 11.42 -4.85 -5.42
C ALA A 131 11.06 -5.05 -3.95
N ILE A 132 9.93 -5.69 -3.71
CA ILE A 132 9.49 -6.11 -2.39
C ILE A 132 9.52 -7.63 -2.37
N VAL A 133 10.33 -8.19 -1.47
CA VAL A 133 10.52 -9.62 -1.29
C VAL A 133 9.89 -10.04 0.03
N ASP A 134 9.16 -11.14 0.04
CA ASP A 134 8.52 -11.64 1.24
C ASP A 134 9.54 -12.08 2.31
N GLY A 135 9.21 -11.78 3.54
CA GLY A 135 10.01 -12.13 4.70
C GLY A 135 11.21 -11.23 4.92
N THR A 136 11.90 -11.49 6.01
CA THR A 136 13.14 -10.81 6.40
C THR A 136 14.33 -11.44 5.67
N LYS A 137 15.10 -10.62 4.98
CA LYS A 137 16.33 -11.05 4.29
C LYS A 137 17.55 -10.39 4.89
N THR A 138 18.68 -11.05 4.75
CA THR A 138 19.99 -10.51 5.09
C THR A 138 20.97 -10.83 3.97
N TYR A 139 21.64 -9.83 3.46
CA TYR A 139 22.61 -9.97 2.40
C TYR A 139 24.00 -9.56 2.92
N SER A 140 25.02 -10.34 2.55
CA SER A 140 26.39 -10.01 2.90
C SER A 140 26.84 -8.73 2.20
N ALA A 141 27.62 -7.88 2.89
CA ALA A 141 28.16 -6.64 2.34
C ALA A 141 29.34 -6.92 1.38
N ASN A 142 29.11 -7.72 0.35
CA ASN A 142 30.07 -8.07 -0.68
C ASN A 142 29.37 -8.36 -2.00
N ASP A 143 30.14 -8.63 -3.05
CA ASP A 143 29.63 -8.91 -4.41
C ASP A 143 28.63 -10.08 -4.45
N THR A 144 28.84 -11.12 -3.64
CA THR A 144 27.93 -12.27 -3.59
C THR A 144 26.57 -11.87 -3.02
N GLY A 145 26.55 -11.15 -1.90
CA GLY A 145 25.29 -10.67 -1.29
C GLY A 145 24.57 -9.67 -2.18
N ARG A 146 25.29 -8.77 -2.84
CA ARG A 146 24.75 -7.85 -3.83
C ARG A 146 24.04 -8.61 -4.99
N LYS A 147 24.70 -9.58 -5.57
CA LYS A 147 24.12 -10.41 -6.65
C LYS A 147 22.90 -11.21 -6.18
N GLN A 148 22.93 -11.72 -4.94
CA GLN A 148 21.78 -12.41 -4.35
C GLN A 148 20.58 -11.47 -4.19
N ALA A 149 20.79 -10.26 -3.66
CA ALA A 149 19.73 -9.27 -3.50
C ALA A 149 19.10 -8.91 -4.86
N VAL A 150 19.91 -8.69 -5.89
CA VAL A 150 19.41 -8.40 -7.24
C VAL A 150 18.66 -9.61 -7.84
N ALA A 151 19.13 -10.84 -7.58
CA ALA A 151 18.46 -12.05 -8.02
C ALA A 151 17.08 -12.21 -7.38
N ASP A 152 16.99 -12.01 -6.06
CA ASP A 152 15.73 -12.06 -5.33
C ASP A 152 14.77 -10.95 -5.81
N ALA A 153 15.27 -9.74 -6.01
CA ALA A 153 14.49 -8.63 -6.55
C ALA A 153 13.96 -8.91 -7.95
N THR A 154 14.77 -9.53 -8.80
CA THR A 154 14.38 -9.87 -10.17
C THR A 154 13.37 -11.02 -10.20
N ALA A 155 13.52 -12.01 -9.35
CA ALA A 155 12.62 -13.15 -9.24
C ALA A 155 11.20 -12.75 -8.77
N THR A 156 11.11 -11.77 -7.87
CA THR A 156 9.83 -11.26 -7.37
C THR A 156 9.16 -10.29 -8.36
N GLY A 157 9.94 -9.70 -9.26
CA GLY A 157 9.54 -8.63 -10.15
C GLY A 157 9.98 -7.26 -9.62
N SER A 158 10.85 -6.59 -10.39
CA SER A 158 11.35 -5.28 -10.05
C SER A 158 10.65 -4.18 -10.85
N PHE A 159 10.55 -3.01 -10.25
CA PHE A 159 9.83 -1.86 -10.79
C PHE A 159 10.77 -0.66 -10.87
N ASN A 160 10.50 0.28 -11.77
CA ASN A 160 11.11 1.59 -11.73
C ASN A 160 10.43 2.44 -10.64
N ILE A 161 11.19 3.28 -9.97
CA ILE A 161 10.65 4.19 -8.94
C ILE A 161 9.55 5.09 -9.52
N SER A 162 9.73 5.54 -10.74
CA SER A 162 8.75 6.38 -11.46
C SER A 162 7.40 5.71 -11.71
N SER A 163 7.29 4.37 -11.62
CA SER A 163 6.04 3.66 -11.89
C SER A 163 5.05 3.61 -10.73
N GLY A 164 5.45 4.10 -9.53
CA GLY A 164 4.55 4.21 -8.38
C GLY A 164 3.97 2.88 -7.94
N TYR A 165 4.83 1.89 -7.68
CA TYR A 165 4.40 0.56 -7.24
C TYR A 165 3.63 0.62 -5.93
N LYS A 166 2.56 -0.18 -5.86
CA LYS A 166 1.79 -0.42 -4.66
C LYS A 166 1.53 -1.92 -4.53
N SER A 167 1.88 -2.50 -3.39
CA SER A 167 1.50 -3.87 -3.05
C SER A 167 0.24 -3.87 -2.18
N GLU A 168 -0.66 -4.82 -2.41
CA GLU A 168 -1.85 -5.01 -1.58
C GLU A 168 -1.71 -6.31 -0.79
N ASN A 169 -1.90 -6.23 0.51
CA ASN A 169 -1.83 -7.37 1.41
C ASN A 169 -2.88 -7.23 2.52
N THR A 170 -3.27 -8.36 3.12
CA THR A 170 -4.25 -8.40 4.20
C THR A 170 -3.60 -8.94 5.45
N LEU A 171 -3.85 -8.30 6.59
CA LEU A 171 -3.52 -8.80 7.92
C LEU A 171 -4.80 -9.03 8.71
N LEU A 172 -4.93 -10.20 9.30
CA LEU A 172 -6.06 -10.54 10.15
C LEU A 172 -5.95 -9.83 11.51
N PRO A 173 -7.07 -9.66 12.23
CA PRO A 173 -7.01 -9.13 13.57
C PRO A 173 -6.29 -10.10 14.50
N LYS A 174 -5.69 -9.55 15.52
CA LYS A 174 -5.12 -10.30 16.61
C LYS A 174 -6.16 -11.26 17.22
N LYS A 175 -5.91 -12.57 17.17
CA LYS A 175 -6.75 -13.53 17.87
C LYS A 175 -6.50 -13.49 19.37
N ASP A 176 -7.54 -13.72 20.16
CA ASP A 176 -7.41 -13.86 21.62
C ASP A 176 -6.29 -14.87 21.95
N GLY A 177 -5.26 -14.38 22.66
CA GLY A 177 -4.09 -15.16 23.05
C GLY A 177 -2.93 -15.19 22.02
N ALA A 178 -3.08 -14.61 20.84
CA ALA A 178 -1.96 -14.39 19.92
C ALA A 178 -1.19 -13.13 20.31
N THR A 179 0.12 -13.14 20.09
CA THR A 179 0.95 -11.98 20.41
C THR A 179 0.75 -10.84 19.43
N ASP A 180 0.70 -11.13 18.14
CA ASP A 180 0.47 -10.12 17.10
C ASP A 180 0.14 -10.81 15.78
N ASP A 181 -0.67 -10.16 14.93
CA ASP A 181 -0.70 -10.48 13.51
C ASP A 181 0.18 -9.49 12.76
N TRP A 182 1.24 -10.00 12.16
CA TRP A 182 2.24 -9.21 11.48
C TRP A 182 2.83 -9.95 10.27
N THR A 183 3.36 -9.18 9.36
CA THR A 183 4.16 -9.70 8.25
C THR A 183 5.46 -8.92 8.12
N THR A 184 6.47 -9.57 7.57
CA THR A 184 7.74 -8.93 7.21
C THR A 184 7.98 -8.98 5.73
N LEU A 185 8.59 -7.93 5.22
CA LEU A 185 8.94 -7.75 3.82
C LEU A 185 10.37 -7.19 3.77
N THR A 186 11.09 -7.48 2.70
CA THR A 186 12.36 -6.83 2.42
C THR A 186 12.22 -5.96 1.20
N LEU A 187 12.40 -4.66 1.39
CA LEU A 187 12.49 -3.70 0.31
C LEU A 187 13.93 -3.65 -0.20
N ILE A 188 14.14 -3.90 -1.48
CA ILE A 188 15.42 -3.82 -2.16
C ILE A 188 15.35 -2.69 -3.17
N ALA A 189 16.31 -1.77 -3.12
CA ALA A 189 16.52 -0.75 -4.12
C ALA A 189 17.89 -0.97 -4.77
N TYR A 190 17.97 -0.91 -6.11
CA TYR A 190 19.22 -1.16 -6.79
C TYR A 190 19.31 -0.43 -8.13
N MET A 191 20.52 -0.13 -8.55
CA MET A 191 20.82 0.32 -9.90
C MET A 191 21.43 -0.85 -10.68
N PRO A 192 20.82 -1.28 -11.82
CA PRO A 192 21.35 -2.40 -12.60
C PRO A 192 22.79 -2.17 -13.08
N GLU A 193 23.61 -3.22 -13.06
CA GLU A 193 25.01 -3.14 -13.55
C GLU A 193 25.11 -2.77 -15.04
N GLN A 194 24.05 -3.07 -15.79
CA GLN A 194 24.00 -2.80 -17.25
C GLN A 194 23.77 -1.33 -17.56
N VAL A 195 23.40 -0.52 -16.56
CA VAL A 195 23.34 0.94 -16.70
C VAL A 195 24.78 1.42 -16.79
N GLY A 196 25.18 1.86 -17.94
CA GLY A 196 26.53 2.30 -18.18
C GLY A 196 26.78 3.76 -17.76
N ASN A 197 27.48 4.46 -18.60
CA ASN A 197 27.82 5.86 -18.38
C ASN A 197 26.63 6.83 -18.40
N GLU A 198 25.44 6.33 -18.77
CA GLU A 198 24.20 7.10 -18.79
C GLU A 198 23.80 7.59 -17.39
N ALA A 199 24.14 6.84 -16.34
CA ALA A 199 23.85 7.20 -14.95
C ALA A 199 25.07 7.79 -14.20
N ASN A 200 26.20 7.98 -14.86
CA ASN A 200 27.36 8.62 -14.26
C ASN A 200 27.35 10.12 -14.52
N TYR A 201 27.21 10.93 -13.47
CA TYR A 201 27.20 12.38 -13.64
C TYR A 201 28.58 12.94 -13.99
N LYS A 202 28.57 14.03 -14.72
CA LYS A 202 29.78 14.73 -15.16
C LYS A 202 30.26 15.65 -14.06
N GLU A 203 31.48 15.45 -13.58
CA GLU A 203 32.10 16.32 -12.59
C GLU A 203 32.04 17.80 -13.00
N GLY A 204 31.74 18.66 -12.03
CA GLY A 204 31.58 20.10 -12.26
C GLY A 204 30.17 20.52 -12.76
N THR A 205 29.25 19.57 -12.94
CA THR A 205 27.84 19.85 -13.22
C THR A 205 26.97 19.59 -11.98
N GLN A 206 25.65 19.84 -12.07
CA GLN A 206 24.70 19.47 -11.04
C GLN A 206 24.67 17.94 -10.88
N ALA A 207 24.93 17.44 -9.68
CA ALA A 207 24.73 16.03 -9.36
C ALA A 207 23.22 15.72 -9.26
N PRO A 208 22.77 14.59 -9.82
CA PRO A 208 21.39 14.15 -9.63
C PRO A 208 21.20 13.71 -8.17
N ALA A 209 20.04 13.99 -7.62
CA ALA A 209 19.64 13.55 -6.29
C ALA A 209 18.17 13.19 -6.26
N ILE A 210 17.78 12.30 -5.36
CA ILE A 210 16.40 11.88 -5.14
C ILE A 210 16.22 11.50 -3.68
N ASP A 211 15.15 11.95 -3.07
CA ASP A 211 14.73 11.52 -1.75
C ASP A 211 13.81 10.31 -1.90
N LEU A 212 14.17 9.22 -1.27
CA LEU A 212 13.40 7.98 -1.26
C LEU A 212 12.77 7.75 0.11
N GLY A 213 11.50 7.41 0.11
CA GLY A 213 10.75 7.06 1.30
C GLY A 213 9.79 5.91 1.04
N VAL A 214 9.22 5.36 2.10
CA VAL A 214 8.15 4.37 2.05
C VAL A 214 6.87 4.98 2.57
N GLU A 215 5.75 4.54 2.02
CA GLU A 215 4.40 4.91 2.43
C GLU A 215 3.59 3.66 2.68
N LEU A 216 2.96 3.57 3.84
CA LEU A 216 2.02 2.54 4.19
C LEU A 216 0.63 3.15 4.34
N THR A 217 -0.34 2.63 3.62
CA THR A 217 -1.76 2.94 3.80
C THR A 217 -2.49 1.68 4.23
N ALA A 218 -3.24 1.76 5.33
CA ALA A 218 -4.02 0.66 5.83
C ALA A 218 -5.51 1.03 5.91
N THR A 219 -6.37 0.08 5.58
CA THR A 219 -7.82 0.22 5.67
C THR A 219 -8.44 -1.03 6.29
N GLN A 220 -9.65 -0.89 6.79
CA GLN A 220 -10.37 -1.98 7.42
C GLN A 220 -10.89 -3.01 6.39
N VAL A 221 -10.85 -4.29 6.76
CA VAL A 221 -11.64 -5.40 6.21
C VAL A 221 -12.56 -5.87 7.35
N PRO A 222 -13.82 -6.26 7.21
CA PRO A 222 -14.41 -7.00 6.10
C PRO A 222 -15.39 -6.20 5.21
N HIS A 223 -15.59 -4.94 5.41
CA HIS A 223 -16.67 -4.25 4.68
C HIS A 223 -16.21 -3.50 3.42
N GLU A 224 -14.94 -3.67 3.06
CA GLU A 224 -14.36 -3.03 1.90
C GLU A 224 -13.33 -3.96 1.24
N SER A 225 -13.44 -4.23 -0.06
CA SER A 225 -12.51 -5.06 -0.82
C SER A 225 -11.55 -4.27 -1.69
N ASP A 226 -11.87 -3.02 -2.04
CA ASP A 226 -11.01 -2.15 -2.86
C ASP A 226 -10.65 -0.82 -2.18
N SER A 227 -10.46 -0.85 -0.90
CA SER A 227 -10.42 0.27 0.05
C SER A 227 -9.33 1.32 -0.16
N PHE A 228 -8.56 1.25 -1.22
CA PHE A 228 -7.56 2.27 -1.58
C PHE A 228 -8.11 3.33 -2.55
N GLY A 229 -9.38 3.19 -2.94
CA GLY A 229 -10.16 4.15 -3.72
C GLY A 229 -10.98 5.09 -2.84
N THR A 230 -11.77 5.92 -3.47
CA THR A 230 -12.75 6.82 -2.82
C THR A 230 -14.18 6.32 -2.98
N ASP A 231 -14.37 5.20 -3.66
CA ASP A 231 -15.67 4.64 -3.98
C ASP A 231 -16.08 3.59 -2.94
N TYR A 232 -17.38 3.51 -2.67
CA TYR A 232 -17.93 2.51 -1.76
C TYR A 232 -17.76 1.11 -2.34
N ASP A 233 -17.28 0.19 -1.52
CA ASP A 233 -17.01 -1.18 -1.93
C ASP A 233 -18.27 -1.98 -2.22
N GLU A 234 -18.51 -2.28 -3.48
CA GLU A 234 -19.60 -3.17 -3.91
C GLU A 234 -19.35 -4.65 -3.54
N LYS A 235 -18.14 -5.00 -3.06
CA LYS A 235 -17.71 -6.36 -2.79
C LYS A 235 -17.48 -6.63 -1.30
N ALA A 236 -18.35 -6.14 -0.44
CA ALA A 236 -18.37 -6.54 0.97
C ALA A 236 -18.50 -8.07 1.12
N PHE A 237 -18.09 -8.62 2.27
CA PHE A 237 -18.36 -10.02 2.57
C PHE A 237 -19.86 -10.32 2.36
N ALA A 238 -20.17 -11.30 1.53
CA ALA A 238 -21.48 -11.88 1.48
C ALA A 238 -21.65 -12.77 2.71
N ASP A 239 -22.41 -12.31 3.71
CA ASP A 239 -22.86 -13.17 4.81
C ASP A 239 -23.91 -14.14 4.24
N VAL A 240 -23.59 -15.43 4.23
CA VAL A 240 -24.45 -16.47 3.68
C VAL A 240 -24.83 -17.46 4.75
N SER A 241 -26.10 -17.84 4.77
CA SER A 241 -26.71 -18.75 5.73
C SER A 241 -27.46 -19.91 5.09
N THR A 242 -27.68 -19.84 3.78
CA THR A 242 -28.41 -20.83 3.00
C THR A 242 -27.63 -21.33 1.79
N PRO A 243 -27.92 -22.53 1.25
CA PRO A 243 -27.29 -23.04 0.04
C PRO A 243 -27.45 -22.13 -1.19
N ASP A 244 -28.62 -21.50 -1.33
CA ASP A 244 -28.91 -20.62 -2.47
C ASP A 244 -28.08 -19.32 -2.38
N GLU A 245 -28.00 -18.70 -1.20
CA GLU A 245 -27.14 -17.54 -0.96
C GLU A 245 -25.67 -17.86 -1.21
N LEU A 246 -25.21 -19.05 -0.78
CA LEU A 246 -23.85 -19.49 -1.03
C LEU A 246 -23.57 -19.67 -2.53
N SER A 247 -24.52 -20.25 -3.25
CA SER A 247 -24.40 -20.44 -4.70
C SER A 247 -24.34 -19.09 -5.45
N GLU A 248 -25.18 -18.14 -5.05
CA GLU A 248 -25.21 -16.80 -5.63
C GLU A 248 -23.91 -16.03 -5.32
N ALA A 249 -23.45 -16.07 -4.08
CA ALA A 249 -22.21 -15.42 -3.68
C ALA A 249 -20.98 -16.03 -4.37
N ALA A 250 -20.92 -17.36 -4.47
CA ALA A 250 -19.85 -18.07 -5.19
C ALA A 250 -19.77 -17.67 -6.66
N ALA A 251 -20.91 -17.52 -7.33
CA ALA A 251 -20.99 -17.13 -8.73
C ALA A 251 -20.62 -15.66 -8.97
N LYS A 252 -20.85 -14.78 -7.98
CA LYS A 252 -20.44 -13.36 -8.04
C LYS A 252 -18.97 -13.15 -7.78
N GLY A 253 -18.32 -14.05 -7.03
CA GLY A 253 -16.95 -13.87 -6.54
C GLY A 253 -16.86 -12.95 -5.34
N GLY A 254 -15.63 -12.68 -4.89
CA GLY A 254 -15.35 -11.89 -3.70
C GLY A 254 -15.26 -12.73 -2.43
N LEU A 255 -15.37 -12.08 -1.28
CA LEU A 255 -15.23 -12.71 0.03
C LEU A 255 -16.59 -13.23 0.51
N ILE A 256 -16.65 -14.51 0.92
CA ILE A 256 -17.86 -15.16 1.40
C ILE A 256 -17.64 -15.58 2.85
N LYS A 257 -18.59 -15.21 3.72
CA LYS A 257 -18.57 -15.59 5.13
C LYS A 257 -19.80 -16.45 5.43
N LEU A 258 -19.57 -17.65 5.93
CA LEU A 258 -20.65 -18.53 6.40
C LEU A 258 -21.11 -18.05 7.78
N SER A 259 -22.37 -17.65 7.89
CA SER A 259 -23.00 -17.26 9.16
C SER A 259 -23.71 -18.43 9.87
N SER A 260 -23.83 -19.59 9.20
CA SER A 260 -24.33 -20.85 9.75
C SER A 260 -23.73 -22.05 9.02
N ASP A 261 -23.90 -23.25 9.58
CA ASP A 261 -23.59 -24.48 8.87
C ASP A 261 -24.51 -24.64 7.67
N ILE A 262 -23.94 -24.78 6.48
CA ILE A 262 -24.70 -24.95 5.22
C ILE A 262 -24.45 -26.37 4.70
N THR A 263 -25.53 -27.13 4.53
CA THR A 263 -25.48 -28.45 3.91
C THR A 263 -25.92 -28.35 2.46
N LEU A 264 -25.02 -28.72 1.55
CA LEU A 264 -25.33 -28.81 0.12
C LEU A 264 -25.88 -30.21 -0.18
N THR A 265 -27.09 -30.29 -0.71
CA THR A 265 -27.69 -31.53 -1.12
C THR A 265 -27.93 -31.47 -2.65
N ASP A 266 -27.18 -32.28 -3.39
CA ASP A 266 -27.27 -32.39 -4.87
C ASP A 266 -26.99 -31.06 -5.62
N GLN A 267 -26.28 -30.11 -5.02
CA GLN A 267 -25.88 -28.86 -5.66
C GLN A 267 -24.36 -28.82 -5.87
N SER A 268 -23.92 -28.42 -7.05
CA SER A 268 -22.51 -28.07 -7.31
C SER A 268 -22.34 -26.56 -7.19
N LEU A 269 -21.29 -26.13 -6.51
CA LEU A 269 -20.91 -24.73 -6.45
C LEU A 269 -19.92 -24.41 -7.60
N GLU A 270 -20.23 -23.39 -8.36
CA GLU A 270 -19.31 -22.80 -9.31
C GLU A 270 -18.74 -21.52 -8.70
N PHE A 271 -17.44 -21.50 -8.46
CA PHE A 271 -16.77 -20.32 -7.93
C PHE A 271 -16.26 -19.45 -9.07
N ALA A 272 -16.53 -18.16 -8.97
CA ALA A 272 -15.84 -17.18 -9.80
C ALA A 272 -14.34 -17.20 -9.47
N LYS A 273 -13.51 -16.73 -10.38
CA LYS A 273 -12.02 -16.79 -10.25
C LYS A 273 -11.48 -16.08 -9.01
N ASP A 274 -12.21 -15.11 -8.51
CA ASP A 274 -11.89 -14.25 -7.37
C ASP A 274 -12.75 -14.51 -6.11
N ALA A 275 -13.50 -15.62 -6.09
CA ALA A 275 -14.22 -16.03 -4.88
C ALA A 275 -13.27 -16.63 -3.83
N VAL A 276 -13.40 -16.19 -2.57
CA VAL A 276 -12.63 -16.65 -1.41
C VAL A 276 -13.57 -16.93 -0.22
#